data_02f2a7dfa094b8b8bfe441a951fe89d6
#
_entry.id   02f2a7dfa094b8b8bfe441a951fe89d6
#
_cell.length_a   1.000
_cell.length_b   1.000
_cell.length_c   1.000
_cell.angle_alpha   90.00
_cell.angle_beta   90.00
_cell.angle_gamma   90.00
#
_symmetry.space_group_name_H-M   'P 1'
#
loop_
_entity.id
_entity.type
_entity.pdbx_description
1 polymer ?
#
loop_
_entity_poly.entity_id
_entity_poly.type
_entity_poly.pdbx_seq_one_letter_code
_entity_poly.pdbx_strand_id
1 'polypeptide(L)'
;HFLMPMRRVGAAARQMLEAAAAARWSVPVAEVKAVQHEVLHQPTGRRLAYGELAADAAKQPVPAGDALKLKDRAEFRYIGKDQVRLVDLEAIGKGQASYGMDMHLPGMVYAVVARPPVVGGKLRRFDSAKALAVPGVLKVVEIPPMQGAPAFQPLGGVAVVARNTWAARQGRDALAIEWDDGPNGSYDSSAYRQTLESAARKSGKVMRSQGDAAQTWAKAPEAERVTAEYYVPHLAHASMEPPAATVLIKDGRAE
;
A
#
# COMPACT_ATOMS: atom_id res chain seq x y z
N HIS A 1 -6.44 7.38 -3.84
CA HIS A 1 -5.11 7.17 -4.38
C HIS A 1 -5.12 6.25 -5.60
N PHE A 2 -5.76 5.08 -5.53
CA PHE A 2 -5.70 4.05 -6.58
C PHE A 2 -6.79 4.14 -7.66
N LEU A 3 -7.80 4.99 -7.51
CA LEU A 3 -8.93 5.06 -8.44
C LEU A 3 -8.48 5.27 -9.90
N MET A 4 -7.70 6.29 -10.18
CA MET A 4 -7.27 6.59 -11.56
C MET A 4 -6.24 5.59 -12.09
N PRO A 5 -5.22 5.15 -11.33
CA PRO A 5 -4.34 4.07 -11.77
C PRO A 5 -5.11 2.79 -12.14
N MET A 6 -6.02 2.32 -11.28
CA MET A 6 -6.80 1.11 -11.54
C MET A 6 -7.74 1.25 -12.74
N ARG A 7 -8.35 2.42 -12.93
CA ARG A 7 -9.16 2.69 -14.12
C ARG A 7 -8.32 2.63 -15.41
N ARG A 8 -7.09 3.17 -15.37
CA ARG A 8 -6.18 3.13 -16.54
C ARG A 8 -5.74 1.71 -16.88
N VAL A 9 -5.32 0.94 -15.89
CA VAL A 9 -4.94 -0.46 -16.08
C VAL A 9 -6.11 -1.29 -16.64
N GLY A 10 -7.29 -1.16 -16.05
CA GLY A 10 -8.48 -1.86 -16.52
C GLY A 10 -8.92 -1.45 -17.94
N ALA A 11 -8.77 -0.16 -18.29
CA ALA A 11 -9.07 0.31 -19.64
C ALA A 11 -8.04 -0.21 -20.66
N ALA A 12 -6.75 -0.24 -20.31
CA ALA A 12 -5.71 -0.81 -21.17
C ALA A 12 -5.97 -2.29 -21.45
N ALA A 13 -6.17 -3.08 -20.41
CA ALA A 13 -6.49 -4.51 -20.55
C ALA A 13 -7.73 -4.75 -21.42
N ARG A 14 -8.79 -3.97 -21.21
CA ARG A 14 -10.01 -4.04 -22.05
C ARG A 14 -9.71 -3.77 -23.53
N GLN A 15 -8.99 -2.69 -23.84
CA GLN A 15 -8.67 -2.34 -25.22
C GLN A 15 -7.76 -3.37 -25.89
N MET A 16 -6.83 -3.98 -25.15
CA MET A 16 -6.01 -5.07 -25.65
C MET A 16 -6.83 -6.33 -25.98
N LEU A 17 -7.82 -6.67 -25.14
CA LEU A 17 -8.75 -7.78 -25.40
C LEU A 17 -9.63 -7.50 -26.61
N GLU A 18 -10.15 -6.28 -26.75
CA GLU A 18 -10.94 -5.85 -27.91
C GLU A 18 -10.10 -5.91 -29.19
N ALA A 19 -8.86 -5.44 -29.15
CA ALA A 19 -7.93 -5.52 -30.30
C ALA A 19 -7.60 -6.97 -30.70
N ALA A 20 -7.37 -7.84 -29.72
CA ALA A 20 -7.09 -9.26 -29.96
C ALA A 20 -8.29 -9.96 -30.61
N ALA A 21 -9.51 -9.71 -30.14
CA ALA A 21 -10.73 -10.26 -30.72
C ALA A 21 -10.95 -9.75 -32.14
N ALA A 22 -10.76 -8.44 -32.37
CA ALA A 22 -10.87 -7.83 -33.69
C ALA A 22 -9.88 -8.46 -34.69
N ALA A 23 -8.63 -8.65 -34.28
CA ALA A 23 -7.61 -9.32 -35.09
C ALA A 23 -8.00 -10.78 -35.40
N ARG A 24 -8.47 -11.54 -34.40
CA ARG A 24 -8.87 -12.94 -34.56
C ARG A 24 -10.07 -13.11 -35.51
N TRP A 25 -10.98 -12.15 -35.51
CA TRP A 25 -12.15 -12.15 -36.40
C TRP A 25 -11.93 -11.43 -37.71
N SER A 26 -10.80 -10.76 -37.90
CA SER A 26 -10.48 -9.92 -39.06
C SER A 26 -11.57 -8.84 -39.30
N VAL A 27 -11.92 -8.12 -38.22
CA VAL A 27 -12.94 -7.06 -38.22
C VAL A 27 -12.40 -5.76 -37.63
N PRO A 28 -13.00 -4.61 -37.90
CA PRO A 28 -12.63 -3.35 -37.27
C PRO A 28 -12.83 -3.39 -35.74
N VAL A 29 -11.88 -2.84 -34.96
CA VAL A 29 -11.99 -2.75 -33.50
C VAL A 29 -13.25 -1.98 -33.07
N ALA A 30 -13.69 -1.02 -33.87
CA ALA A 30 -14.92 -0.24 -33.59
C ALA A 30 -16.22 -1.08 -33.54
N GLU A 31 -16.22 -2.26 -34.15
CA GLU A 31 -17.35 -3.18 -34.13
C GLU A 31 -17.32 -4.14 -32.93
N VAL A 32 -16.28 -4.06 -32.12
CA VAL A 32 -16.03 -4.98 -31.02
C VAL A 32 -16.19 -4.28 -29.68
N LYS A 33 -16.84 -4.93 -28.72
CA LYS A 33 -17.05 -4.39 -27.36
C LYS A 33 -16.87 -5.45 -26.31
N ALA A 34 -16.06 -5.13 -25.30
CA ALA A 34 -15.91 -5.97 -24.12
C ALA A 34 -17.11 -5.79 -23.17
N VAL A 35 -17.81 -6.87 -22.86
CA VAL A 35 -19.02 -6.90 -22.02
C VAL A 35 -19.03 -8.16 -21.17
N GLN A 36 -19.10 -8.01 -19.83
CA GLN A 36 -19.34 -9.13 -18.90
C GLN A 36 -18.41 -10.34 -19.09
N HIS A 37 -17.09 -10.10 -19.07
CA HIS A 37 -16.03 -11.11 -19.21
C HIS A 37 -15.90 -11.74 -20.60
N GLU A 38 -16.61 -11.20 -21.58
CA GLU A 38 -16.55 -11.61 -22.99
C GLU A 38 -16.28 -10.39 -23.88
N VAL A 39 -15.78 -10.65 -25.08
CA VAL A 39 -15.73 -9.66 -26.16
C VAL A 39 -16.76 -10.05 -27.21
N LEU A 40 -17.64 -9.10 -27.55
CA LEU A 40 -18.73 -9.25 -28.48
C LEU A 40 -18.42 -8.51 -29.79
N HIS A 41 -18.56 -9.16 -30.93
CA HIS A 41 -18.66 -8.51 -32.23
C HIS A 41 -20.12 -8.10 -32.47
N GLN A 42 -20.39 -6.81 -32.41
CA GLN A 42 -21.77 -6.28 -32.41
C GLN A 42 -22.58 -6.65 -33.64
N PRO A 43 -22.04 -6.59 -34.91
CA PRO A 43 -22.82 -6.91 -36.08
C PRO A 43 -23.25 -8.38 -36.22
N THR A 44 -22.41 -9.33 -35.74
CA THR A 44 -22.68 -10.78 -35.94
C THR A 44 -23.08 -11.51 -34.68
N GLY A 45 -22.96 -10.88 -33.51
CA GLY A 45 -23.22 -11.52 -32.21
C GLY A 45 -22.17 -12.54 -31.76
N ARG A 46 -21.05 -12.72 -32.49
CA ARG A 46 -19.95 -13.62 -32.09
C ARG A 46 -19.34 -13.17 -30.75
N ARG A 47 -18.93 -14.13 -29.93
CA ARG A 47 -18.38 -13.88 -28.62
C ARG A 47 -17.12 -14.71 -28.39
N LEU A 48 -16.19 -14.17 -27.60
CA LEU A 48 -15.03 -14.86 -27.08
C LEU A 48 -14.84 -14.46 -25.62
N ALA A 49 -14.58 -15.42 -24.76
CA ALA A 49 -14.28 -15.16 -23.36
C ALA A 49 -12.90 -14.50 -23.19
N TYR A 50 -12.71 -13.70 -22.14
CA TYR A 50 -11.43 -13.06 -21.89
C TYR A 50 -10.28 -14.08 -21.74
N GLY A 51 -10.56 -15.25 -21.15
CA GLY A 51 -9.58 -16.33 -21.01
C GLY A 51 -9.07 -16.86 -22.35
N GLU A 52 -9.96 -16.95 -23.35
CA GLU A 52 -9.60 -17.41 -24.71
C GLU A 52 -8.74 -16.38 -25.47
N LEU A 53 -8.82 -15.11 -25.07
CA LEU A 53 -8.14 -13.99 -25.70
C LEU A 53 -6.86 -13.59 -24.96
N ALA A 54 -6.63 -14.06 -23.74
CA ALA A 54 -5.57 -13.57 -22.86
C ALA A 54 -4.16 -13.63 -23.50
N ALA A 55 -3.83 -14.76 -24.15
CA ALA A 55 -2.55 -14.95 -24.83
C ALA A 55 -2.36 -14.03 -26.05
N ASP A 56 -3.43 -13.76 -26.79
CA ASP A 56 -3.39 -12.87 -27.95
C ASP A 56 -3.43 -11.40 -27.53
N ALA A 57 -4.17 -11.08 -26.47
CA ALA A 57 -4.19 -9.75 -25.88
C ALA A 57 -2.81 -9.35 -25.33
N ALA A 58 -2.07 -10.28 -24.72
CA ALA A 58 -0.72 -10.02 -24.21
C ALA A 58 0.27 -9.62 -25.32
N LYS A 59 0.00 -9.92 -26.57
CA LYS A 59 0.80 -9.53 -27.73
C LYS A 59 0.42 -8.15 -28.29
N GLN A 60 -0.71 -7.59 -27.88
CA GLN A 60 -1.16 -6.28 -28.35
C GLN A 60 -0.35 -5.16 -27.68
N PRO A 61 -0.14 -4.04 -28.38
CA PRO A 61 0.48 -2.87 -27.78
C PRO A 61 -0.38 -2.34 -26.63
N VAL A 62 0.26 -1.97 -25.53
CA VAL A 62 -0.43 -1.38 -24.38
C VAL A 62 -0.81 0.06 -24.74
N PRO A 63 -2.10 0.43 -24.77
CA PRO A 63 -2.51 1.78 -25.07
C PRO A 63 -2.10 2.75 -23.96
N ALA A 64 -1.59 3.92 -24.34
CA ALA A 64 -1.15 4.96 -23.42
C ALA A 64 -1.59 6.35 -23.89
N GLY A 65 -1.49 7.35 -23.02
CA GLY A 65 -1.85 8.73 -23.32
C GLY A 65 -3.30 8.85 -23.85
N ASP A 66 -3.47 9.56 -24.96
CA ASP A 66 -4.77 9.84 -25.58
C ASP A 66 -5.42 8.61 -26.25
N ALA A 67 -4.63 7.58 -26.55
CA ALA A 67 -5.16 6.31 -27.06
C ALA A 67 -5.92 5.51 -25.99
N LEU A 68 -5.68 5.81 -24.71
CA LEU A 68 -6.33 5.12 -23.60
C LEU A 68 -7.72 5.70 -23.32
N LYS A 69 -8.76 4.95 -23.67
CA LYS A 69 -10.16 5.37 -23.50
C LYS A 69 -10.73 4.85 -22.18
N LEU A 70 -10.96 5.75 -21.25
CA LEU A 70 -11.65 5.43 -20.00
C LEU A 70 -13.17 5.43 -20.23
N LYS A 71 -13.88 4.62 -19.45
CA LYS A 71 -15.35 4.69 -19.39
C LYS A 71 -15.80 6.00 -18.79
N ASP A 72 -16.85 6.57 -19.31
CA ASP A 72 -17.53 7.70 -18.71
C ASP A 72 -18.25 7.31 -17.41
N ARG A 73 -18.58 8.31 -16.59
CA ARG A 73 -19.24 8.07 -15.30
C ARG A 73 -20.59 7.36 -15.45
N ALA A 74 -21.31 7.64 -16.52
CA ALA A 74 -22.59 6.99 -16.84
C ALA A 74 -22.42 5.49 -17.12
N GLU A 75 -21.26 5.06 -17.60
CA GLU A 75 -20.95 3.64 -17.87
C GLU A 75 -20.43 2.87 -16.64
N PHE A 76 -20.31 3.55 -15.48
CA PHE A 76 -19.85 2.89 -14.26
C PHE A 76 -20.87 1.85 -13.79
N ARG A 77 -20.39 0.61 -13.67
CA ARG A 77 -21.19 -0.52 -13.24
C ARG A 77 -21.07 -0.79 -11.75
N TYR A 78 -19.89 -0.54 -11.19
CA TYR A 78 -19.57 -0.84 -9.80
C TYR A 78 -19.15 0.41 -9.00
N ILE A 79 -18.37 1.31 -9.61
CA ILE A 79 -17.87 2.51 -8.95
C ILE A 79 -19.04 3.41 -8.54
N GLY A 80 -19.12 3.73 -7.25
CA GLY A 80 -20.18 4.54 -6.67
C GLY A 80 -21.56 3.87 -6.64
N LYS A 81 -21.59 2.52 -6.63
CA LYS A 81 -22.83 1.74 -6.48
C LYS A 81 -22.79 0.97 -5.16
N ASP A 82 -23.90 0.99 -4.42
CA ASP A 82 -24.02 0.36 -3.10
C ASP A 82 -24.12 -1.17 -3.12
N GLN A 83 -24.20 -1.75 -4.33
CA GLN A 83 -24.43 -3.18 -4.52
C GLN A 83 -23.14 -4.02 -4.45
N VAL A 84 -21.97 -3.38 -4.45
CA VAL A 84 -20.70 -4.10 -4.38
C VAL A 84 -20.33 -4.34 -2.92
N ARG A 85 -20.50 -5.58 -2.48
CA ARG A 85 -20.10 -6.01 -1.13
C ARG A 85 -18.63 -6.42 -1.11
N LEU A 86 -17.99 -6.28 0.04
CA LEU A 86 -16.68 -6.87 0.30
C LEU A 86 -16.80 -8.39 0.16
N VAL A 87 -15.98 -9.00 -0.68
CA VAL A 87 -16.03 -10.44 -1.00
C VAL A 87 -15.82 -11.29 0.25
N ASP A 88 -14.90 -10.87 1.12
CA ASP A 88 -14.51 -11.60 2.32
C ASP A 88 -15.35 -11.28 3.57
N LEU A 89 -16.37 -10.40 3.44
CA LEU A 89 -17.14 -9.89 4.57
C LEU A 89 -17.78 -11.03 5.40
N GLU A 90 -18.29 -12.04 4.74
CA GLU A 90 -18.92 -13.18 5.41
C GLU A 90 -17.90 -14.02 6.20
N ALA A 91 -16.75 -14.31 5.59
CA ALA A 91 -15.66 -15.04 6.23
C ALA A 91 -15.09 -14.27 7.43
N ILE A 92 -14.91 -12.95 7.29
CA ILE A 92 -14.46 -12.06 8.37
C ILE A 92 -15.48 -12.07 9.52
N GLY A 93 -16.77 -11.88 9.21
CA GLY A 93 -17.84 -11.83 10.23
C GLY A 93 -18.07 -13.15 10.96
N LYS A 94 -17.70 -14.29 10.36
CA LYS A 94 -17.82 -15.62 10.97
C LYS A 94 -16.51 -16.12 11.59
N GLY A 95 -15.43 -15.34 11.58
CA GLY A 95 -14.12 -15.78 12.06
C GLY A 95 -13.47 -16.88 11.21
N GLN A 96 -13.82 -16.97 9.94
CA GLN A 96 -13.32 -17.98 8.99
C GLN A 96 -12.27 -17.41 8.02
N ALA A 97 -12.03 -16.11 8.08
CA ALA A 97 -11.00 -15.48 7.28
C ALA A 97 -9.61 -15.92 7.76
N SER A 98 -8.72 -16.22 6.81
CA SER A 98 -7.32 -16.54 7.09
C SER A 98 -6.45 -15.33 6.81
N TYR A 99 -5.60 -14.98 7.76
CA TYR A 99 -4.71 -13.82 7.69
C TYR A 99 -3.24 -14.26 7.60
N GLY A 100 -2.34 -13.33 7.32
CA GLY A 100 -0.91 -13.63 7.18
C GLY A 100 -0.31 -14.29 8.43
N MET A 101 -0.79 -13.94 9.63
CA MET A 101 -0.33 -14.56 10.88
C MET A 101 -0.84 -16.00 11.09
N ASP A 102 -1.88 -16.41 10.40
CA ASP A 102 -2.48 -17.74 10.51
C ASP A 102 -1.77 -18.77 9.61
N MET A 103 -0.83 -18.33 8.77
CA MET A 103 -0.10 -19.21 7.88
C MET A 103 0.81 -20.16 8.67
N HIS A 104 0.69 -21.46 8.40
CA HIS A 104 1.52 -22.51 8.99
C HIS A 104 2.08 -23.42 7.91
N LEU A 105 3.40 -23.60 7.92
CA LEU A 105 4.11 -24.50 7.03
C LEU A 105 4.92 -25.53 7.86
N PRO A 106 5.13 -26.75 7.37
CA PRO A 106 5.98 -27.72 8.04
C PRO A 106 7.40 -27.18 8.26
N GLY A 107 7.89 -27.28 9.49
CA GLY A 107 9.24 -26.77 9.85
C GLY A 107 9.34 -25.25 9.96
N MET A 108 8.25 -24.52 9.87
CA MET A 108 8.23 -23.06 9.98
C MET A 108 8.77 -22.58 11.32
N VAL A 109 9.54 -21.49 11.29
CA VAL A 109 9.98 -20.76 12.47
C VAL A 109 9.40 -19.34 12.44
N TYR A 110 9.31 -18.73 13.61
CA TYR A 110 8.67 -17.43 13.77
C TYR A 110 9.69 -16.41 14.19
N ALA A 111 9.62 -15.21 13.63
CA ALA A 111 10.50 -14.11 13.99
C ALA A 111 9.71 -12.89 14.42
N VAL A 112 10.15 -12.24 15.50
CA VAL A 112 9.64 -10.95 15.95
C VAL A 112 10.83 -9.98 16.03
N VAL A 113 10.63 -8.78 15.50
CA VAL A 113 11.71 -7.79 15.35
C VAL A 113 11.55 -6.69 16.38
N ALA A 114 12.64 -6.40 17.14
CA ALA A 114 12.81 -5.16 17.86
C ALA A 114 13.34 -4.09 16.90
N ARG A 115 12.66 -2.97 16.80
CA ARG A 115 13.03 -1.86 15.92
C ARG A 115 13.47 -0.64 16.73
N PRO A 116 14.31 0.24 16.16
CA PRO A 116 14.59 1.53 16.77
C PRO A 116 13.30 2.29 17.09
N PRO A 117 13.17 2.88 18.29
CA PRO A 117 11.95 3.60 18.67
C PRO A 117 11.79 4.92 17.91
N VAL A 118 12.87 5.45 17.36
CA VAL A 118 12.92 6.70 16.62
C VAL A 118 13.22 6.44 15.15
N VAL A 119 12.51 7.11 14.25
CA VAL A 119 12.76 7.00 12.81
C VAL A 119 14.16 7.52 12.48
N GLY A 120 14.94 6.68 11.79
CA GLY A 120 16.36 6.95 11.50
C GLY A 120 17.32 6.54 12.62
N GLY A 121 16.80 6.06 13.74
CA GLY A 121 17.61 5.45 14.81
C GLY A 121 18.32 4.18 14.32
N LYS A 122 19.42 3.83 15.00
CA LYS A 122 20.27 2.69 14.66
C LYS A 122 20.54 1.82 15.89
N LEU A 123 20.80 0.56 15.63
CA LEU A 123 21.32 -0.32 16.67
C LEU A 123 22.73 0.11 17.04
N ARG A 124 22.97 0.36 18.33
CA ARG A 124 24.30 0.61 18.88
C ARG A 124 24.96 -0.68 19.36
N ARG A 125 24.24 -1.44 20.17
CA ARG A 125 24.62 -2.78 20.64
C ARG A 125 23.43 -3.51 21.24
N PHE A 126 23.52 -4.82 21.34
CA PHE A 126 22.54 -5.63 22.08
C PHE A 126 23.23 -6.80 22.82
N ASP A 127 22.59 -7.28 23.88
CA ASP A 127 22.89 -8.53 24.52
C ASP A 127 21.71 -9.50 24.37
N SER A 128 22.01 -10.67 23.83
CA SER A 128 21.04 -11.71 23.56
C SER A 128 20.97 -12.83 24.61
N ALA A 129 21.79 -12.80 25.65
CA ALA A 129 21.92 -13.91 26.61
C ALA A 129 20.55 -14.27 27.24
N LYS A 130 19.83 -13.28 27.74
CA LYS A 130 18.50 -13.47 28.35
C LYS A 130 17.46 -13.92 27.32
N ALA A 131 17.53 -13.40 26.10
CA ALA A 131 16.60 -13.80 25.03
C ALA A 131 16.81 -15.27 24.63
N LEU A 132 18.05 -15.71 24.50
CA LEU A 132 18.40 -17.10 24.16
C LEU A 132 18.05 -18.08 25.28
N ALA A 133 17.95 -17.63 26.53
CA ALA A 133 17.51 -18.45 27.67
C ALA A 133 15.98 -18.70 27.68
N VAL A 134 15.19 -17.95 26.89
CA VAL A 134 13.75 -18.15 26.81
C VAL A 134 13.44 -19.49 26.09
N PRO A 135 12.65 -20.37 26.70
CA PRO A 135 12.29 -21.65 26.08
C PRO A 135 11.64 -21.47 24.70
N GLY A 136 12.19 -22.15 23.70
CA GLY A 136 11.69 -22.08 22.32
C GLY A 136 12.35 -21.02 21.45
N VAL A 137 13.14 -20.11 21.99
CA VAL A 137 14.00 -19.22 21.19
C VAL A 137 15.14 -20.03 20.58
N LEU A 138 15.38 -19.81 19.30
CA LEU A 138 16.37 -20.54 18.50
C LEU A 138 17.58 -19.68 18.15
N LYS A 139 17.35 -18.40 17.82
CA LYS A 139 18.40 -17.53 17.32
C LYS A 139 18.02 -16.06 17.49
N VAL A 140 19.03 -15.20 17.67
CA VAL A 140 18.91 -13.75 17.59
C VAL A 140 19.78 -13.26 16.43
N VAL A 141 19.23 -12.37 15.59
CA VAL A 141 19.86 -11.91 14.34
C VAL A 141 19.75 -10.40 14.25
N GLU A 142 20.86 -9.74 14.01
CA GLU A 142 20.84 -8.32 13.64
C GLU A 142 20.34 -8.15 12.22
N ILE A 143 19.42 -7.20 12.01
CA ILE A 143 18.96 -6.75 10.70
C ILE A 143 19.66 -5.42 10.42
N PRO A 144 20.46 -5.31 9.36
CA PRO A 144 21.16 -4.07 9.05
C PRO A 144 20.18 -2.92 8.82
N PRO A 145 20.54 -1.68 9.18
CA PRO A 145 19.71 -0.52 8.94
C PRO A 145 19.60 -0.21 7.45
N MET A 146 18.50 0.43 7.07
CA MET A 146 18.34 0.96 5.71
C MET A 146 19.42 2.02 5.42
N GLN A 147 19.74 2.15 4.14
CA GLN A 147 20.64 3.19 3.65
C GLN A 147 19.85 4.24 2.86
N GLY A 148 20.14 5.52 3.13
CA GLY A 148 19.48 6.64 2.46
C GLY A 148 18.08 6.95 3.00
N ALA A 149 17.24 7.53 2.15
CA ALA A 149 15.87 7.91 2.51
C ALA A 149 14.97 6.69 2.73
N PRO A 150 14.00 6.76 3.66
CA PRO A 150 13.02 5.70 3.85
C PRO A 150 12.29 5.38 2.55
N ALA A 151 12.37 4.11 2.13
CA ALA A 151 11.70 3.56 0.96
C ALA A 151 11.25 2.14 1.28
N PHE A 152 11.06 1.30 0.27
CA PHE A 152 10.71 -0.12 0.46
C PHE A 152 11.95 -0.96 0.81
N GLN A 153 12.52 -0.70 1.97
CA GLN A 153 13.69 -1.43 2.48
C GLN A 153 13.58 -1.63 4.01
N PRO A 154 14.30 -2.62 4.56
CA PRO A 154 14.27 -2.90 6.00
C PRO A 154 14.71 -1.69 6.83
N LEU A 155 13.97 -1.41 7.89
CA LEU A 155 14.31 -0.32 8.83
C LEU A 155 15.45 -0.69 9.79
N GLY A 156 15.96 -1.91 9.74
CA GLY A 156 16.95 -2.43 10.68
C GLY A 156 16.35 -2.91 12.00
N GLY A 157 17.19 -3.38 12.90
CA GLY A 157 16.80 -3.84 14.23
C GLY A 157 17.38 -5.19 14.63
N VAL A 158 16.73 -5.86 15.58
CA VAL A 158 17.15 -7.17 16.09
C VAL A 158 15.97 -8.14 16.02
N ALA A 159 16.11 -9.21 15.25
CA ALA A 159 15.11 -10.27 15.11
C ALA A 159 15.38 -11.40 16.11
N VAL A 160 14.34 -11.83 16.80
CA VAL A 160 14.36 -13.05 17.61
C VAL A 160 13.57 -14.13 16.88
N VAL A 161 14.24 -15.22 16.55
CA VAL A 161 13.69 -16.38 15.85
C VAL A 161 13.38 -17.48 16.88
N ALA A 162 12.18 -18.02 16.84
CA ALA A 162 11.71 -19.01 17.79
C ALA A 162 10.79 -20.06 17.16
N ARG A 163 10.44 -21.11 17.92
CA ARG A 163 9.52 -22.20 17.51
C ARG A 163 8.05 -21.76 17.41
N ASN A 164 7.70 -20.64 18.02
CA ASN A 164 6.36 -20.02 17.93
C ASN A 164 6.45 -18.52 18.21
N THR A 165 5.39 -17.80 17.85
CA THR A 165 5.30 -16.34 18.00
C THR A 165 5.43 -15.87 19.46
N TRP A 166 4.87 -16.64 20.41
CA TRP A 166 4.95 -16.30 21.83
C TRP A 166 6.38 -16.32 22.34
N ALA A 167 7.12 -17.40 22.08
CA ALA A 167 8.53 -17.50 22.44
C ALA A 167 9.38 -16.41 21.77
N ALA A 168 9.13 -16.11 20.50
CA ALA A 168 9.82 -15.02 19.80
C ALA A 168 9.58 -13.66 20.47
N ARG A 169 8.33 -13.39 20.88
CA ARG A 169 7.95 -12.17 21.59
C ARG A 169 8.61 -12.08 22.96
N GLN A 170 8.54 -13.14 23.77
CA GLN A 170 9.18 -13.18 25.09
C GLN A 170 10.70 -12.98 24.96
N GLY A 171 11.32 -13.62 23.97
CA GLY A 171 12.73 -13.43 23.67
C GLY A 171 13.08 -12.01 23.28
N ARG A 172 12.26 -11.37 22.42
CA ARG A 172 12.44 -9.96 22.05
C ARG A 172 12.35 -9.04 23.26
N ASP A 173 11.38 -9.27 24.13
CA ASP A 173 11.17 -8.44 25.33
C ASP A 173 12.27 -8.65 26.39
N ALA A 174 13.00 -9.78 26.34
CA ALA A 174 14.15 -10.08 27.17
C ALA A 174 15.49 -9.55 26.61
N LEU A 175 15.52 -9.01 25.39
CA LEU A 175 16.73 -8.41 24.82
C LEU A 175 17.12 -7.15 25.60
N ALA A 176 18.42 -7.00 25.88
CA ALA A 176 18.98 -5.72 26.32
C ALA A 176 19.55 -5.00 25.10
N ILE A 177 18.86 -3.96 24.62
CA ILE A 177 19.23 -3.23 23.41
C ILE A 177 19.53 -1.78 23.75
N GLU A 178 20.64 -1.27 23.22
CA GLU A 178 20.94 0.15 23.20
C GLU A 178 20.77 0.68 21.77
N TRP A 179 19.94 1.71 21.67
CA TRP A 179 19.69 2.40 20.43
C TRP A 179 20.46 3.72 20.37
N ASP A 180 20.84 4.13 19.18
CA ASP A 180 21.26 5.49 18.86
C ASP A 180 20.09 6.15 18.12
N ASP A 181 19.41 7.06 18.79
CA ASP A 181 18.21 7.71 18.25
C ASP A 181 18.54 8.74 17.15
N GLY A 182 19.82 9.11 17.01
CA GLY A 182 20.27 10.03 15.97
C GLY A 182 19.63 11.43 16.08
N PRO A 183 19.60 12.18 14.96
CA PRO A 183 19.16 13.57 14.98
C PRO A 183 17.66 13.76 15.30
N ASN A 184 16.86 12.71 15.20
CA ASN A 184 15.42 12.77 15.46
C ASN A 184 15.05 12.41 16.91
N GLY A 185 16.03 12.07 17.75
CA GLY A 185 15.82 11.68 19.15
C GLY A 185 15.22 12.79 20.04
N SER A 186 15.37 14.04 19.63
CA SER A 186 14.80 15.18 20.34
C SER A 186 13.39 15.58 19.88
N TYR A 187 12.76 14.80 19.00
CA TYR A 187 11.41 15.10 18.53
C TYR A 187 10.40 15.08 19.67
N ASP A 188 9.68 16.17 19.82
CA ASP A 188 8.55 16.31 20.75
C ASP A 188 7.32 16.80 19.98
N SER A 189 6.20 16.10 20.12
CA SER A 189 4.98 16.39 19.37
C SER A 189 4.35 17.74 19.73
N SER A 190 4.50 18.20 20.97
CA SER A 190 3.96 19.49 21.42
C SER A 190 4.79 20.64 20.86
N ALA A 191 6.11 20.54 20.91
CA ALA A 191 7.02 21.53 20.30
C ALA A 191 6.84 21.58 18.77
N TYR A 192 6.67 20.42 18.13
CA TYR A 192 6.43 20.36 16.69
C TYR A 192 5.07 20.96 16.30
N ARG A 193 4.03 20.77 17.10
CA ARG A 193 2.75 21.45 16.90
C ARG A 193 2.90 22.96 16.89
N GLN A 194 3.62 23.54 17.84
CA GLN A 194 3.91 24.99 17.88
C GLN A 194 4.67 25.46 16.64
N THR A 195 5.61 24.63 16.15
CA THR A 195 6.34 24.88 14.91
C THR A 195 5.39 24.93 13.70
N LEU A 196 4.46 23.97 13.60
CA LEU A 196 3.45 23.92 12.53
C LEU A 196 2.51 25.13 12.58
N GLU A 197 1.98 25.48 13.75
CA GLU A 197 1.12 26.65 13.96
C GLU A 197 1.83 27.94 13.55
N SER A 198 3.10 28.09 13.96
CA SER A 198 3.93 29.24 13.60
C SER A 198 4.22 29.30 12.09
N ALA A 199 4.44 28.16 11.45
CA ALA A 199 4.67 28.07 10.01
C ALA A 199 3.39 28.38 9.21
N ALA A 200 2.22 27.90 9.66
CA ALA A 200 0.94 28.12 9.00
C ALA A 200 0.54 29.60 8.94
N ARG A 201 1.02 30.41 9.90
CA ARG A 201 0.77 31.86 9.96
C ARG A 201 1.75 32.69 9.13
N LYS A 202 2.72 32.07 8.46
CA LYS A 202 3.70 32.72 7.59
C LYS A 202 3.37 32.47 6.12
N SER A 203 3.76 33.40 5.25
CA SER A 203 3.67 33.20 3.81
C SER A 203 4.53 32.01 3.38
N GLY A 204 3.94 31.07 2.68
CA GLY A 204 4.61 29.91 2.13
C GLY A 204 5.03 30.11 0.67
N LYS A 205 5.70 29.09 0.10
CA LYS A 205 6.02 29.03 -1.32
C LYS A 205 4.72 28.84 -2.12
N VAL A 206 4.48 29.73 -3.08
CA VAL A 206 3.35 29.59 -4.00
C VAL A 206 3.59 28.42 -4.95
N MET A 207 2.81 27.36 -4.81
CA MET A 207 2.90 26.16 -5.66
C MET A 207 1.97 26.23 -6.88
N ARG A 208 0.86 26.95 -6.76
CA ARG A 208 -0.10 27.20 -7.83
C ARG A 208 -0.79 28.54 -7.57
N SER A 209 -0.95 29.34 -8.61
CA SER A 209 -1.71 30.60 -8.55
C SER A 209 -2.76 30.63 -9.64
N GLN A 210 -3.97 31.06 -9.27
CA GLN A 210 -5.06 31.35 -10.20
C GLN A 210 -5.83 32.56 -9.65
N GLY A 211 -5.80 33.67 -10.38
CA GLY A 211 -6.26 34.99 -9.90
C GLY A 211 -5.33 35.56 -8.82
N ASP A 212 -5.86 36.51 -8.05
CA ASP A 212 -5.15 37.17 -6.94
C ASP A 212 -5.94 36.92 -5.63
N ALA A 213 -5.60 35.84 -4.94
CA ALA A 213 -6.24 35.46 -3.69
C ALA A 213 -6.00 36.49 -2.57
N ALA A 214 -4.80 37.07 -2.51
CA ALA A 214 -4.46 38.05 -1.49
C ALA A 214 -5.29 39.35 -1.64
N GLN A 215 -5.42 39.85 -2.86
CA GLN A 215 -6.24 41.02 -3.14
C GLN A 215 -7.73 40.73 -2.89
N THR A 216 -8.21 39.55 -3.30
CA THR A 216 -9.60 39.14 -3.05
C THR A 216 -9.91 39.08 -1.55
N TRP A 217 -9.01 38.49 -0.78
CA TRP A 217 -9.14 38.42 0.69
C TRP A 217 -9.15 39.84 1.31
N ALA A 218 -8.24 40.70 0.90
CA ALA A 218 -8.15 42.08 1.43
C ALA A 218 -9.40 42.91 1.15
N LYS A 219 -10.07 42.67 0.02
CA LYS A 219 -11.27 43.41 -0.40
C LYS A 219 -12.59 42.81 0.13
N ALA A 220 -12.56 41.54 0.55
CA ALA A 220 -13.77 40.89 1.07
C ALA A 220 -14.26 41.58 2.36
N PRO A 221 -15.57 41.80 2.55
CA PRO A 221 -16.12 42.23 3.82
C PRO A 221 -15.76 41.31 4.96
N GLU A 222 -15.62 41.81 6.18
CA GLU A 222 -15.24 41.02 7.34
C GLU A 222 -16.25 39.88 7.59
N ALA A 223 -17.53 40.12 7.39
CA ALA A 223 -18.59 39.12 7.54
C ALA A 223 -18.53 37.97 6.54
N GLU A 224 -17.79 38.12 5.43
CA GLU A 224 -17.59 37.11 4.40
C GLU A 224 -16.27 36.34 4.58
N ARG A 225 -15.44 36.74 5.56
CA ARG A 225 -14.16 36.07 5.84
C ARG A 225 -14.36 35.00 6.90
N VAL A 226 -13.99 33.77 6.57
CA VAL A 226 -13.96 32.65 7.52
C VAL A 226 -12.52 32.19 7.68
N THR A 227 -12.04 32.19 8.92
CA THR A 227 -10.70 31.68 9.26
C THR A 227 -10.83 30.52 10.23
N ALA A 228 -10.16 29.42 9.93
CA ALA A 228 -10.12 28.25 10.80
C ALA A 228 -8.74 27.60 10.76
N GLU A 229 -8.27 27.10 11.89
CA GLU A 229 -7.03 26.35 12.00
C GLU A 229 -7.38 24.89 12.32
N TYR A 230 -6.75 23.95 11.59
CA TYR A 230 -6.92 22.52 11.79
C TYR A 230 -5.56 21.90 12.07
N TYR A 231 -5.49 21.09 13.13
CA TYR A 231 -4.29 20.35 13.48
C TYR A 231 -4.51 18.86 13.30
N VAL A 232 -3.63 18.22 12.53
CA VAL A 232 -3.60 16.77 12.33
C VAL A 232 -2.27 16.25 12.88
N PRO A 233 -2.29 15.51 14.00
CA PRO A 233 -1.06 14.94 14.57
C PRO A 233 -0.51 13.82 13.68
N HIS A 234 0.76 13.49 13.87
CA HIS A 234 1.32 12.26 13.33
C HIS A 234 0.70 11.07 14.07
N LEU A 235 0.03 10.21 13.33
CA LEU A 235 -0.63 9.02 13.89
C LEU A 235 -0.13 7.77 13.17
N ALA A 236 0.13 6.70 13.95
CA ALA A 236 0.27 5.37 13.39
C ALA A 236 -1.10 4.91 12.86
N HIS A 237 -1.13 4.28 11.68
CA HIS A 237 -2.37 3.76 11.10
C HIS A 237 -2.98 2.64 11.94
N ALA A 238 -2.19 1.95 12.76
CA ALA A 238 -2.61 0.90 13.69
C ALA A 238 -3.52 -0.13 13.01
N SER A 239 -3.05 -0.70 11.91
CA SER A 239 -3.77 -1.73 11.17
C SER A 239 -4.22 -2.86 12.10
N MET A 240 -5.48 -3.28 11.98
CA MET A 240 -6.03 -4.34 12.83
C MET A 240 -5.35 -5.68 12.55
N GLU A 241 -5.00 -5.96 11.29
CA GLU A 241 -4.11 -7.06 10.94
C GLU A 241 -2.66 -6.63 11.17
N PRO A 242 -1.93 -7.28 12.10
CA PRO A 242 -0.53 -7.01 12.31
C PRO A 242 0.27 -7.29 11.04
N PRO A 243 1.19 -6.39 10.62
CA PRO A 243 2.05 -6.66 9.48
C PRO A 243 2.83 -7.95 9.68
N ALA A 244 2.59 -8.92 8.80
CA ALA A 244 3.24 -10.22 8.80
C ALA A 244 3.71 -10.57 7.38
N ALA A 245 4.75 -11.38 7.28
CA ALA A 245 5.21 -11.95 6.02
C ALA A 245 5.68 -13.39 6.26
N THR A 246 5.24 -14.29 5.40
CA THR A 246 5.72 -15.66 5.36
C THR A 246 6.60 -15.84 4.14
N VAL A 247 7.77 -16.41 4.32
CA VAL A 247 8.75 -16.65 3.25
C VAL A 247 9.17 -18.12 3.27
N LEU A 248 9.07 -18.79 2.13
CA LEU A 248 9.62 -20.12 1.90
C LEU A 248 10.87 -20.00 1.03
N ILE A 249 11.99 -20.51 1.51
CA ILE A 249 13.23 -20.58 0.70
C ILE A 249 13.41 -22.04 0.28
N LYS A 250 13.34 -22.29 -1.03
CA LYS A 250 13.54 -23.61 -1.62
C LYS A 250 14.44 -23.48 -2.86
N ASP A 251 15.45 -24.31 -2.93
CA ASP A 251 16.39 -24.36 -4.08
C ASP A 251 16.99 -22.99 -4.46
N GLY A 252 17.29 -22.17 -3.43
CA GLY A 252 17.86 -20.82 -3.62
C GLY A 252 16.86 -19.76 -4.11
N ARG A 253 15.57 -20.06 -4.16
CA ARG A 253 14.48 -19.14 -4.49
C ARG A 253 13.64 -18.84 -3.26
N ALA A 254 13.19 -17.61 -3.14
CA ALA A 254 12.23 -17.18 -2.12
C ALA A 254 10.83 -17.11 -2.73
N GLU A 255 9.85 -17.70 -2.05
CA GLU A 255 8.43 -17.69 -2.38
C GLU A 255 7.64 -17.06 -1.24
#